data_63a9a691c98994520c24df0e8aedb504
#
_entry.id   63a9a691c98994520c24df0e8aedb504
#
_cell.length_a   1.000
_cell.length_b   1.000
_cell.length_c   1.000
_cell.angle_alpha   90.00
_cell.angle_beta   90.00
_cell.angle_gamma   90.00
#
_symmetry.space_group_name_H-M   'P 1'
#
loop_
_entity.id
_entity.type
_entity.pdbx_description
1 polymer ?
#
loop_
_entity_poly.entity_id
_entity_poly.type
_entity_poly.pdbx_seq_one_letter_code
_entity_poly.pdbx_strand_id
1 'polypeptide(L)'
;FQRRFAVVGAGEQAKQLLTYLTGENAPWRTIVGVFDDRLSRTEPQICGHRVIGNLDDLFSHVRKGFIDSVIIALPWYADDRVLGIVQRLRELPVHVYLGSDLISYRFPAHHREMLSSIPVLKVASAPLSGWGAVIKLLEDKILSSILLVLVSPVMLACVIAIKLDSTGPVI
;
A
#
# COMPACT_ATOMS: atom_id res chain seq x y z
N PHE A 1 -7.59 2.47 -14.14
CA PHE A 1 -7.88 2.16 -12.72
C PHE A 1 -7.88 3.47 -11.94
N GLN A 2 -9.03 3.88 -11.42
CA GLN A 2 -9.14 5.02 -10.51
C GLN A 2 -8.72 4.55 -9.11
N ARG A 3 -7.73 5.18 -8.51
CA ARG A 3 -7.34 4.92 -7.11
C ARG A 3 -8.19 5.78 -6.18
N ARG A 4 -8.75 5.16 -5.15
CA ARG A 4 -9.58 5.80 -4.14
C ARG A 4 -8.74 6.17 -2.93
N PHE A 5 -8.63 7.48 -2.68
CA PHE A 5 -7.83 8.05 -1.61
C PHE A 5 -8.70 8.50 -0.45
N ALA A 6 -8.24 8.25 0.76
CA ALA A 6 -8.73 8.89 1.97
C ALA A 6 -7.64 9.78 2.57
N VAL A 7 -8.02 10.89 3.17
CA VAL A 7 -7.12 11.80 3.88
C VAL A 7 -7.38 11.68 5.37
N VAL A 8 -6.33 11.52 6.15
CA VAL A 8 -6.38 11.49 7.62
C VAL A 8 -5.88 12.79 8.18
N GLY A 9 -6.71 13.41 9.00
CA GLY A 9 -6.51 14.74 9.58
C GLY A 9 -7.35 15.79 8.86
N ALA A 10 -7.88 16.72 9.64
CA ALA A 10 -8.75 17.79 9.19
C ALA A 10 -8.17 19.19 9.55
N GLY A 11 -6.87 19.26 9.79
CA GLY A 11 -6.14 20.47 10.09
C GLY A 11 -5.68 21.24 8.86
N GLU A 12 -4.80 22.24 9.09
CA GLU A 12 -4.27 23.10 8.04
C GLU A 12 -3.47 22.32 6.98
N GLN A 13 -2.72 21.29 7.39
CA GLN A 13 -1.99 20.41 6.49
C GLN A 13 -2.91 19.67 5.52
N ALA A 14 -4.07 19.22 6.01
CA ALA A 14 -5.09 18.58 5.17
C ALA A 14 -5.71 19.57 4.21
N LYS A 15 -5.97 20.82 4.62
CA LYS A 15 -6.49 21.88 3.74
C LYS A 15 -5.52 22.16 2.61
N GLN A 16 -4.24 22.36 2.91
CA GLN A 16 -3.19 22.60 1.91
C GLN A 16 -3.08 21.42 0.93
N LEU A 17 -3.04 20.20 1.46
CA LEU A 17 -2.97 18.98 0.65
C LEU A 17 -4.19 18.86 -0.28
N LEU A 18 -5.40 19.04 0.24
CA LEU A 18 -6.63 18.94 -0.52
C LEU A 18 -6.75 20.02 -1.59
N THR A 19 -6.39 21.27 -1.26
CA THR A 19 -6.37 22.38 -2.21
C THR A 19 -5.46 22.06 -3.38
N TYR A 20 -4.28 21.55 -3.08
CA TYR A 20 -3.32 21.16 -4.12
C TYR A 20 -3.82 19.97 -4.95
N LEU A 21 -4.34 18.93 -4.29
CA LEU A 21 -4.90 17.76 -4.97
C LEU A 21 -6.11 18.11 -5.84
N THR A 22 -6.94 19.08 -5.46
CA THR A 22 -8.11 19.51 -6.22
C THR A 22 -7.74 20.40 -7.40
N GLY A 23 -6.66 21.19 -7.28
CA GLY A 23 -6.17 22.08 -8.35
C GLY A 23 -5.54 21.34 -9.54
N GLU A 24 -5.09 20.10 -9.36
CA GLU A 24 -4.59 19.25 -10.43
C GLU A 24 -5.71 18.34 -10.97
N ASN A 25 -6.12 18.54 -12.21
CA ASN A 25 -7.05 17.65 -12.93
C ASN A 25 -6.39 16.28 -13.16
N ALA A 26 -6.43 15.42 -12.17
CA ALA A 26 -5.91 14.06 -12.27
C ALA A 26 -7.08 13.04 -12.27
N PRO A 27 -7.55 12.62 -13.45
CA PRO A 27 -8.74 11.75 -13.59
C PRO A 27 -8.56 10.35 -13.00
N TRP A 28 -7.33 9.97 -12.65
CA TRP A 28 -7.00 8.65 -12.10
C TRP A 28 -7.15 8.55 -10.58
N ARG A 29 -7.49 9.65 -9.89
CA ARG A 29 -7.67 9.67 -8.42
C ARG A 29 -9.05 10.17 -8.04
N THR A 30 -9.63 9.54 -7.03
CA THR A 30 -10.89 9.95 -6.39
C THR A 30 -10.65 10.08 -4.90
N ILE A 31 -10.90 11.26 -4.33
CA ILE A 31 -10.85 11.47 -2.89
C ILE A 31 -12.21 11.04 -2.34
N VAL A 32 -12.22 9.94 -1.57
CA VAL A 32 -13.43 9.41 -0.94
C VAL A 32 -13.91 10.35 0.16
N GLY A 33 -12.98 10.88 0.95
CA GLY A 33 -13.28 11.85 2.01
C GLY A 33 -12.15 11.99 3.01
N VAL A 34 -12.44 12.76 4.04
CA VAL A 34 -11.53 13.08 5.14
C VAL A 34 -11.98 12.35 6.41
N PHE A 35 -11.02 11.87 7.20
CA PHE A 35 -11.27 11.20 8.48
C PHE A 35 -10.45 11.87 9.58
N ASP A 36 -11.08 12.23 10.69
CA ASP A 36 -10.41 12.78 11.86
C ASP A 36 -11.15 12.41 13.16
N ASP A 37 -10.43 12.04 14.20
CA ASP A 37 -11.01 11.71 15.51
C ASP A 37 -11.59 12.95 16.22
N ARG A 38 -11.23 14.16 15.79
CA ARG A 38 -11.65 15.42 16.40
C ARG A 38 -12.93 15.98 15.77
N LEU A 39 -13.92 15.11 15.51
CA LEU A 39 -15.15 15.47 14.82
C LEU A 39 -15.87 16.69 15.46
N SER A 40 -15.78 16.85 16.78
CA SER A 40 -16.41 17.97 17.50
C SER A 40 -15.78 19.35 17.25
N ARG A 41 -14.56 19.38 16.68
CA ARG A 41 -13.80 20.61 16.40
C ARG A 41 -13.52 20.81 14.92
N THR A 42 -14.05 19.94 14.08
CA THR A 42 -13.75 19.90 12.66
C THR A 42 -14.96 20.39 11.87
N GLU A 43 -14.73 21.20 10.85
CA GLU A 43 -15.76 21.59 9.90
C GLU A 43 -16.29 20.34 9.17
N PRO A 44 -17.61 20.25 8.86
CA PRO A 44 -18.18 19.09 8.20
C PRO A 44 -17.65 18.88 6.77
N GLN A 45 -17.06 19.94 6.18
CA GLN A 45 -16.42 19.90 4.86
C GLN A 45 -15.11 20.68 4.85
N ILE A 46 -14.10 20.15 4.18
CA ILE A 46 -12.79 20.78 4.03
C ILE A 46 -12.46 20.80 2.53
N CYS A 47 -12.26 21.98 1.95
CA CYS A 47 -11.97 22.18 0.53
C CYS A 47 -12.91 21.39 -0.39
N GLY A 48 -14.23 21.38 -0.07
CA GLY A 48 -15.24 20.66 -0.83
C GLY A 48 -15.33 19.15 -0.56
N HIS A 49 -14.46 18.58 0.28
CA HIS A 49 -14.48 17.17 0.66
C HIS A 49 -15.14 16.99 2.01
N ARG A 50 -16.06 16.02 2.11
CA ARG A 50 -16.78 15.73 3.34
C ARG A 50 -15.89 15.04 4.37
N VAL A 51 -16.00 15.44 5.64
CA VAL A 51 -15.48 14.67 6.77
C VAL A 51 -16.47 13.53 7.05
N ILE A 52 -16.04 12.29 6.77
CA ILE A 52 -16.91 11.11 6.78
C ILE A 52 -17.05 10.54 8.19
N GLY A 53 -15.96 10.56 8.96
CA GLY A 53 -15.97 9.95 10.28
C GLY A 53 -14.61 9.98 10.97
N ASN A 54 -14.47 9.13 11.96
CA ASN A 54 -13.26 8.96 12.75
C ASN A 54 -12.30 7.92 12.15
N LEU A 55 -11.21 7.58 12.84
CA LEU A 55 -10.24 6.58 12.38
C LEU A 55 -10.83 5.16 12.35
N ASP A 56 -11.74 4.81 13.23
CA ASP A 56 -12.35 3.46 13.23
C ASP A 56 -13.26 3.29 12.01
N ASP A 57 -13.94 4.37 11.61
CA ASP A 57 -14.69 4.40 10.34
C ASP A 57 -13.75 4.23 9.14
N LEU A 58 -12.60 4.90 9.14
CA LEU A 58 -11.56 4.73 8.11
C LEU A 58 -11.13 3.25 8.00
N PHE A 59 -10.77 2.62 9.13
CA PHE A 59 -10.34 1.22 9.12
C PHE A 59 -11.44 0.29 8.59
N SER A 60 -12.70 0.57 8.93
CA SER A 60 -13.85 -0.17 8.41
C SER A 60 -13.99 -0.01 6.90
N HIS A 61 -13.81 1.19 6.36
CA HIS A 61 -13.88 1.47 4.92
C HIS A 61 -12.71 0.81 4.16
N VAL A 62 -11.51 0.79 4.75
CA VAL A 62 -10.36 0.09 4.17
C VAL A 62 -10.61 -1.42 4.12
N ARG A 63 -11.10 -2.03 5.22
CA ARG A 63 -11.42 -3.46 5.25
C ARG A 63 -12.49 -3.87 4.24
N LYS A 64 -13.45 -3.01 4.00
CA LYS A 64 -14.50 -3.21 2.98
C LYS A 64 -14.01 -2.98 1.55
N GLY A 65 -12.76 -2.57 1.36
CA GLY A 65 -12.17 -2.32 0.05
C GLY A 65 -12.69 -1.06 -0.64
N PHE A 66 -13.23 -0.09 0.09
CA PHE A 66 -13.67 1.20 -0.47
C PHE A 66 -12.52 2.22 -0.62
N ILE A 67 -11.37 1.97 0.01
CA ILE A 67 -10.20 2.85 0.01
C ILE A 67 -8.98 2.03 -0.35
N ASP A 68 -8.24 2.48 -1.36
CA ASP A 68 -7.04 1.82 -1.87
C ASP A 68 -5.76 2.47 -1.31
N SER A 69 -5.86 3.75 -0.93
CA SER A 69 -4.73 4.54 -0.47
C SER A 69 -5.14 5.54 0.61
N VAL A 70 -4.30 5.70 1.62
CA VAL A 70 -4.50 6.65 2.71
C VAL A 70 -3.34 7.64 2.74
N ILE A 71 -3.65 8.95 2.78
CA ILE A 71 -2.66 10.00 2.95
C ILE A 71 -2.83 10.60 4.35
N ILE A 72 -1.80 10.52 5.18
CA ILE A 72 -1.79 11.08 6.52
C ILE A 72 -1.33 12.54 6.42
N ALA A 73 -2.22 13.46 6.71
CA ALA A 73 -2.01 14.91 6.69
C ALA A 73 -2.12 15.49 8.11
N LEU A 74 -1.35 14.92 9.03
CA LEU A 74 -1.25 15.38 10.42
C LEU A 74 0.01 16.23 10.60
N PRO A 75 0.01 17.20 11.55
CA PRO A 75 1.20 17.99 11.84
C PRO A 75 2.33 17.15 12.44
N TRP A 76 3.58 17.57 12.19
CA TRP A 76 4.79 16.86 12.60
C TRP A 76 4.90 16.59 14.12
N TYR A 77 4.30 17.45 14.95
CA TYR A 77 4.30 17.27 16.41
C TYR A 77 3.31 16.20 16.92
N ALA A 78 2.56 15.58 16.03
CA ALA A 78 1.63 14.49 16.36
C ALA A 78 2.25 13.09 16.14
N ASP A 79 3.56 12.96 16.38
CA ASP A 79 4.35 11.76 16.10
C ASP A 79 3.73 10.46 16.61
N ASP A 80 3.36 10.40 17.88
CA ASP A 80 2.79 9.18 18.50
C ASP A 80 1.49 8.78 17.82
N ARG A 81 0.68 9.77 17.45
CA ARG A 81 -0.58 9.55 16.75
C ARG A 81 -0.35 9.05 15.33
N VAL A 82 0.61 9.65 14.61
CA VAL A 82 0.99 9.20 13.26
C VAL A 82 1.50 7.77 13.30
N LEU A 83 2.39 7.45 14.24
CA LEU A 83 2.94 6.12 14.41
C LEU A 83 1.84 5.09 14.71
N GLY A 84 0.91 5.39 15.62
CA GLY A 84 -0.21 4.52 15.93
C GLY A 84 -1.13 4.26 14.74
N ILE A 85 -1.41 5.28 13.93
CA ILE A 85 -2.21 5.13 12.70
C ILE A 85 -1.48 4.28 11.67
N VAL A 86 -0.19 4.55 11.45
CA VAL A 86 0.63 3.78 10.49
C VAL A 86 0.72 2.31 10.90
N GLN A 87 0.92 2.00 12.18
CA GLN A 87 0.97 0.63 12.67
C GLN A 87 -0.34 -0.12 12.39
N ARG A 88 -1.48 0.47 12.70
CA ARG A 88 -2.79 -0.14 12.43
C ARG A 88 -3.09 -0.29 10.94
N LEU A 89 -2.67 0.66 10.10
CA LEU A 89 -2.87 0.59 8.65
C LEU A 89 -1.94 -0.42 7.97
N ARG A 90 -0.77 -0.72 8.54
CA ARG A 90 0.15 -1.75 7.99
C ARG A 90 -0.46 -3.15 7.98
N GLU A 91 -1.39 -3.43 8.86
CA GLU A 91 -2.10 -4.71 8.92
C GLU A 91 -3.21 -4.83 7.86
N LEU A 92 -3.49 -3.76 7.13
CA LEU A 92 -4.56 -3.69 6.15
C LEU A 92 -3.99 -3.61 4.72
N PRO A 93 -4.74 -4.10 3.72
CA PRO A 93 -4.33 -4.08 2.32
C PRO A 93 -4.51 -2.67 1.71
N VAL A 94 -3.75 -1.69 2.19
CA VAL A 94 -3.85 -0.29 1.79
C VAL A 94 -2.47 0.33 1.64
N HIS A 95 -2.31 1.22 0.67
CA HIS A 95 -1.10 2.03 0.54
C HIS A 95 -1.16 3.23 1.48
N VAL A 96 -0.11 3.44 2.27
CA VAL A 96 -0.04 4.53 3.25
C VAL A 96 1.03 5.52 2.83
N TYR A 97 0.63 6.78 2.72
CA TYR A 97 1.47 7.91 2.36
C TYR A 97 1.47 8.95 3.48
N LEU A 98 2.60 9.59 3.72
CA LEU A 98 2.71 10.75 4.60
C LEU A 98 2.76 12.03 3.77
N GLY A 99 2.02 13.04 4.16
CA GLY A 99 2.05 14.36 3.57
C GLY A 99 3.40 15.08 3.77
N SER A 100 3.67 16.08 2.96
CA SER A 100 5.00 16.69 2.77
C SER A 100 5.68 17.25 4.03
N ASP A 101 4.94 17.75 5.01
CA ASP A 101 5.52 18.36 6.22
C ASP A 101 6.24 17.35 7.12
N LEU A 102 5.85 16.08 7.08
CA LEU A 102 6.49 15.01 7.84
C LEU A 102 7.75 14.45 7.17
N ILE A 103 7.93 14.73 5.87
CA ILE A 103 9.01 14.15 5.06
C ILE A 103 10.36 14.81 5.33
N SER A 104 10.36 16.11 5.72
CA SER A 104 11.58 16.90 5.76
C SER A 104 12.54 16.52 6.88
N TYR A 105 12.06 15.97 7.99
CA TYR A 105 12.86 15.86 9.20
C TYR A 105 13.22 14.45 9.69
N ARG A 106 12.47 13.40 9.35
CA ARG A 106 12.65 12.09 10.02
C ARG A 106 12.90 10.88 9.13
N PHE A 107 12.79 11.02 7.80
CA PHE A 107 12.97 9.87 6.93
C PHE A 107 14.04 10.12 5.86
N PRO A 108 15.05 9.24 5.75
CA PRO A 108 16.05 9.34 4.70
C PRO A 108 15.40 9.24 3.31
N ALA A 109 15.98 9.91 2.34
CA ALA A 109 15.46 10.21 1.00
C ALA A 109 15.10 9.01 0.09
N HIS A 110 15.12 7.78 0.58
CA HIS A 110 15.12 6.57 -0.25
C HIS A 110 13.76 6.13 -0.81
N HIS A 111 12.65 6.71 -0.37
CA HIS A 111 11.31 6.27 -0.80
C HIS A 111 10.35 7.43 -1.10
N ARG A 112 10.85 8.50 -1.70
CA ARG A 112 9.98 9.59 -2.14
C ARG A 112 9.31 9.19 -3.44
N GLU A 113 8.01 8.99 -3.39
CA GLU A 113 7.18 8.90 -4.60
C GLU A 113 6.55 10.28 -4.87
N MET A 114 6.49 10.68 -6.13
CA MET A 114 5.76 11.87 -6.53
C MET A 114 4.33 11.46 -6.83
N LEU A 115 3.41 11.86 -5.98
CA LEU A 115 1.97 11.71 -6.25
C LEU A 115 1.52 12.96 -7.02
N SER A 116 1.59 12.87 -8.34
CA SER A 116 1.56 14.06 -9.22
C SER A 116 2.77 14.95 -8.94
N SER A 117 2.60 16.17 -8.48
CA SER A 117 3.68 17.09 -8.13
C SER A 117 3.94 17.20 -6.63
N ILE A 118 3.24 16.40 -5.81
CA ILE A 118 3.45 16.41 -4.35
C ILE A 118 4.48 15.35 -3.97
N PRO A 119 5.57 15.73 -3.29
CA PRO A 119 6.46 14.77 -2.68
C PRO A 119 5.75 14.10 -1.49
N VAL A 120 5.49 12.79 -1.59
CA VAL A 120 4.93 11.98 -0.51
C VAL A 120 5.90 10.85 -0.15
N LEU A 121 5.92 10.45 1.10
CA LEU A 121 6.66 9.29 1.54
C LEU A 121 5.75 8.08 1.59
N LYS A 122 6.05 7.04 0.81
CA LYS A 122 5.34 5.78 0.89
C LYS A 122 5.85 4.98 2.08
N VAL A 123 5.03 4.85 3.10
CA VAL A 123 5.39 4.19 4.38
C VAL A 123 5.02 2.71 4.38
N ALA A 124 3.95 2.35 3.67
CA ALA A 124 3.51 0.97 3.52
C ALA A 124 2.90 0.74 2.14
N SER A 125 3.13 -0.44 1.60
CA SER A 125 2.51 -0.92 0.36
C SER A 125 1.50 -2.00 0.70
N ALA A 126 0.35 -1.98 0.02
CA ALA A 126 -0.59 -3.10 0.13
C ALA A 126 0.12 -4.40 -0.29
N PRO A 127 -0.04 -5.49 0.45
CA PRO A 127 0.38 -6.80 -0.02
C PRO A 127 -0.33 -7.09 -1.36
N LEU A 128 0.31 -7.89 -2.21
CA LEU A 128 -0.27 -8.32 -3.48
C LEU A 128 -1.64 -8.97 -3.21
N SER A 129 -2.71 -8.20 -3.40
CA SER A 129 -4.09 -8.65 -3.21
C SER A 129 -4.79 -8.72 -4.57
N GLY A 130 -5.70 -9.67 -4.70
CA GLY A 130 -6.50 -9.83 -5.90
C GLY A 130 -5.80 -10.58 -7.05
N TRP A 131 -6.14 -10.23 -8.26
CA TRP A 131 -5.69 -10.92 -9.49
C TRP A 131 -4.17 -11.00 -9.66
N GLY A 132 -3.41 -10.04 -9.14
CA GLY A 132 -1.95 -10.05 -9.20
C GLY A 132 -1.32 -11.24 -8.45
N ALA A 133 -1.86 -11.62 -7.30
CA ALA A 133 -1.40 -12.80 -6.56
C ALA A 133 -1.75 -14.10 -7.30
N VAL A 134 -2.94 -14.15 -7.91
CA VAL A 134 -3.38 -15.32 -8.69
C VAL A 134 -2.54 -15.49 -9.95
N ILE A 135 -2.28 -14.40 -10.68
CA ILE A 135 -1.43 -14.42 -11.87
C ILE A 135 -0.02 -14.88 -11.51
N LYS A 136 0.56 -14.36 -10.42
CA LYS A 136 1.88 -14.77 -9.97
C LYS A 136 1.94 -16.25 -9.58
N LEU A 137 0.93 -16.76 -8.85
CA LEU A 137 0.85 -18.19 -8.54
C LEU A 137 0.77 -19.06 -9.79
N LEU A 138 0.03 -18.62 -10.79
CA LEU A 138 -0.11 -19.33 -12.06
C LEU A 138 1.22 -19.31 -12.83
N GLU A 139 1.87 -18.16 -12.93
CA GLU A 139 3.17 -17.99 -13.55
C GLU A 139 4.22 -18.89 -12.89
N ASP A 140 4.33 -18.85 -11.56
CA ASP A 140 5.26 -19.68 -10.79
C ASP A 140 4.99 -21.17 -11.00
N LYS A 141 3.71 -21.59 -11.06
CA LYS A 141 3.31 -22.97 -11.28
C LYS A 141 3.65 -23.45 -12.68
N ILE A 142 3.42 -22.63 -13.71
CA ILE A 142 3.74 -22.95 -15.09
C ILE A 142 5.26 -23.03 -15.27
N LEU A 143 6.00 -22.03 -14.78
CA LEU A 143 7.45 -21.96 -14.89
C LEU A 143 8.13 -23.13 -14.18
N SER A 144 7.70 -23.45 -12.95
CA SER A 144 8.24 -24.60 -12.19
C SER A 144 7.94 -25.93 -12.89
N SER A 145 6.77 -26.10 -13.51
CA SER A 145 6.42 -27.31 -14.25
C SER A 145 7.29 -27.49 -15.51
N ILE A 146 7.50 -26.40 -16.25
CA ILE A 146 8.38 -26.41 -17.43
C ILE A 146 9.81 -26.78 -17.01
N LEU A 147 10.30 -26.14 -15.95
CA LEU A 147 11.66 -26.39 -15.45
C LEU A 147 11.83 -27.85 -14.98
N LEU A 148 10.83 -28.41 -14.32
CA LEU A 148 10.82 -29.80 -13.86
C LEU A 148 10.94 -30.77 -15.06
N VAL A 149 10.14 -30.54 -16.12
CA VAL A 149 10.19 -31.34 -17.34
C VAL A 149 11.55 -31.22 -18.04
N LEU A 150 12.12 -30.01 -18.08
CA LEU A 150 13.42 -29.78 -18.72
C LEU A 150 14.57 -30.46 -17.94
N VAL A 151 14.51 -30.47 -16.60
CA VAL A 151 15.57 -31.07 -15.77
C VAL A 151 15.37 -32.57 -15.58
N SER A 152 14.14 -33.09 -15.78
CA SER A 152 13.84 -34.52 -15.58
C SER A 152 14.76 -35.49 -16.38
N PRO A 153 15.15 -35.27 -17.65
CA PRO A 153 16.04 -36.18 -18.33
C PRO A 153 17.45 -36.21 -17.73
N VAL A 154 17.92 -35.06 -17.21
CA VAL A 154 19.23 -35.01 -16.55
C VAL A 154 19.17 -35.76 -15.21
N MET A 155 18.11 -35.57 -14.42
CA MET A 155 17.88 -36.30 -13.18
C MET A 155 17.81 -37.83 -13.45
N LEU A 156 17.08 -38.22 -14.50
CA LEU A 156 16.97 -39.63 -14.87
C LEU A 156 18.36 -40.22 -15.27
N ALA A 157 19.13 -39.49 -16.04
CA ALA A 157 20.47 -39.90 -16.41
C ALA A 157 21.38 -40.07 -15.18
N CYS A 158 21.32 -39.15 -14.25
CA CYS A 158 22.04 -39.26 -12.96
C CYS A 158 21.59 -40.48 -12.15
N VAL A 159 20.30 -40.75 -12.05
CA VAL A 159 19.76 -41.94 -11.37
C VAL A 159 20.26 -43.22 -11.99
N ILE A 160 20.26 -43.31 -13.32
CA ILE A 160 20.76 -44.48 -14.06
C ILE A 160 22.27 -44.64 -13.81
N ALA A 161 23.06 -43.57 -13.89
CA ALA A 161 24.51 -43.61 -13.66
C ALA A 161 24.85 -44.12 -12.25
N ILE A 162 24.15 -43.59 -11.22
CA ILE A 162 24.33 -44.03 -9.82
C ILE A 162 23.96 -45.51 -9.66
N LYS A 163 22.86 -45.92 -10.30
CA LYS A 163 22.41 -47.32 -10.22
C LYS A 163 23.35 -48.31 -10.89
N LEU A 164 24.06 -47.86 -11.93
CA LEU A 164 25.07 -48.69 -12.60
C LEU A 164 26.39 -48.78 -11.85
N ASP A 165 26.73 -47.73 -11.09
CA ASP A 165 27.98 -47.64 -10.32
C ASP A 165 27.83 -48.17 -8.89
N SER A 166 26.65 -48.14 -8.30
CA SER A 166 26.39 -48.54 -6.89
C SER A 166 25.08 -49.34 -6.75
N THR A 167 25.13 -50.37 -5.87
CA THR A 167 23.95 -51.17 -5.49
C THR A 167 23.13 -50.57 -4.37
N GLY A 168 23.46 -49.32 -3.95
CA GLY A 168 22.78 -48.59 -2.88
C GLY A 168 21.49 -47.87 -3.31
N PRO A 169 20.76 -47.28 -2.34
CA PRO A 169 19.62 -46.40 -2.66
C PRO A 169 20.07 -45.13 -3.38
N VAL A 170 19.21 -44.58 -4.24
CA VAL A 170 19.53 -43.40 -5.10
C VAL A 170 19.30 -42.10 -4.33
N ILE A 171 18.50 -42.12 -3.27
CA ILE A 171 18.17 -41.00 -2.36
C ILE A 171 18.14 -41.56 -0.95
#